data_a761f7f96ab4f8b7e1b8ff36ba0c6f72
#
_entry.id   a761f7f96ab4f8b7e1b8ff36ba0c6f72
#
_cell.length_a   1.000
_cell.length_b   1.000
_cell.length_c   1.000
_cell.angle_alpha   90.00
_cell.angle_beta   90.00
_cell.angle_gamma   90.00
#
_symmetry.space_group_name_H-M   'P 1'
#
loop_
_entity.id
_entity.type
_entity.pdbx_description
1 polymer ?
#
loop_
_entity_poly.entity_id
_entity_poly.type
_entity_poly.pdbx_seq_one_letter_code
_entity_poly.pdbx_strand_id
1 'polypeptide(L)'
;MGKVEDNKKLKMNTLLQTAFDLFTGKGFAKTTVSDIVNQAGLAKGTFYLYFKDKYDLRDKLIAFKASQLFDDAHKALDAAVIPDFEEEILFVTDYIIERFQNQQGLMKFLSKNLSWGVFQDAVGTGSLVSQK
;
A
#
# COMPACT_ATOMS: atom_id res chain seq x y z
N MET A 1 12.64 -15.82 15.81
CA MET A 1 12.07 -15.04 15.17
C MET A 1 12.62 -15.00 13.87
N GLY A 2 13.12 -14.47 13.50
CA GLY A 2 13.81 -14.13 12.43
C GLY A 2 13.38 -14.70 11.12
N LYS A 3 13.98 -15.79 10.74
CA LYS A 3 13.87 -16.27 9.37
C LYS A 3 12.45 -16.65 8.94
N VAL A 4 11.70 -17.30 9.82
CA VAL A 4 10.36 -17.75 9.45
C VAL A 4 9.43 -16.56 9.25
N GLU A 5 9.49 -15.61 10.16
CA GLU A 5 8.64 -14.42 10.04
C GLU A 5 9.10 -13.54 8.89
N ASP A 6 10.40 -13.45 8.65
CA ASP A 6 10.91 -12.69 7.54
C ASP A 6 10.47 -13.29 6.21
N ASN A 7 10.46 -14.62 6.12
CA ASN A 7 10.01 -15.29 4.91
C ASN A 7 8.52 -15.09 4.67
N LYS A 8 7.72 -15.13 5.73
CA LYS A 8 6.29 -14.87 5.61
C LYS A 8 6.04 -13.45 5.12
N LYS A 9 6.72 -12.50 5.73
CA LYS A 9 6.56 -11.10 5.36
C LYS A 9 7.01 -10.87 3.93
N LEU A 10 8.09 -11.50 3.53
CA LEU A 10 8.58 -11.38 2.17
C LEU A 10 7.58 -11.93 1.17
N LYS A 11 7.00 -13.10 1.45
CA LYS A 11 6.02 -13.69 0.56
C LYS A 11 4.78 -12.82 0.45
N MET A 12 4.30 -12.30 1.58
CA MET A 12 3.14 -11.42 1.58
C MET A 12 3.41 -10.15 0.79
N ASN A 13 4.58 -9.54 1.00
CA ASN A 13 4.95 -8.34 0.27
C ASN A 13 5.09 -8.61 -1.21
N THR A 14 5.64 -9.78 -1.57
CA THR A 14 5.76 -10.16 -2.98
C THR A 14 4.37 -10.27 -3.63
N LEU A 15 3.42 -10.88 -2.92
CA LEU A 15 2.06 -10.98 -3.43
C LEU A 15 1.42 -9.61 -3.59
N LEU A 16 1.62 -8.73 -2.61
CA LEU A 16 1.05 -7.38 -2.67
C LEU A 16 1.63 -6.59 -3.84
N GLN A 17 2.95 -6.62 -4.00
CA GLN A 17 3.58 -5.88 -5.08
C GLN A 17 3.20 -6.44 -6.45
N THR A 18 3.17 -7.76 -6.58
CA THR A 18 2.78 -8.41 -7.83
C THR A 18 1.35 -8.06 -8.19
N ALA A 19 0.46 -8.09 -7.20
CA ALA A 19 -0.93 -7.73 -7.43
C ALA A 19 -1.05 -6.26 -7.84
N PHE A 20 -0.28 -5.38 -7.23
CA PHE A 20 -0.29 -3.98 -7.60
C PHE A 20 0.09 -3.81 -9.07
N ASP A 21 1.14 -4.49 -9.50
CA ASP A 21 1.58 -4.41 -10.90
C ASP A 21 0.51 -4.92 -11.85
N LEU A 22 -0.15 -6.01 -11.50
CA LEU A 22 -1.20 -6.58 -12.35
C LEU A 22 -2.46 -5.73 -12.35
N PHE A 23 -2.86 -5.23 -11.18
CA PHE A 23 -4.06 -4.40 -11.07
C PHE A 23 -3.90 -3.10 -11.83
N THR A 24 -2.72 -2.50 -11.80
CA THR A 24 -2.46 -1.26 -12.51
C THR A 24 -2.14 -1.49 -13.98
N GLY A 25 -1.71 -2.69 -14.34
CA GLY A 25 -1.43 -3.05 -15.72
C GLY A 25 -2.66 -3.47 -16.48
N LYS A 26 -3.11 -4.70 -16.25
CA LYS A 26 -4.26 -5.20 -17.00
C LYS A 26 -5.60 -5.00 -16.31
N GLY A 27 -5.57 -4.52 -15.08
CA GLY A 27 -6.79 -4.17 -14.37
C GLY A 27 -7.21 -5.22 -13.37
N PHE A 28 -7.94 -4.76 -12.35
CA PHE A 28 -8.38 -5.63 -11.27
C PHE A 28 -9.32 -6.73 -11.78
N ALA A 29 -10.29 -6.34 -12.60
CA ALA A 29 -11.30 -7.28 -13.07
C ALA A 29 -10.70 -8.43 -13.87
N LYS A 30 -9.62 -8.15 -14.60
CA LYS A 30 -8.99 -9.16 -15.47
C LYS A 30 -7.89 -9.94 -14.78
N THR A 31 -7.61 -9.64 -13.52
CA THR A 31 -6.55 -10.31 -12.77
C THR A 31 -7.15 -11.40 -11.91
N THR A 32 -6.59 -12.60 -11.97
CA THR A 32 -7.03 -13.73 -11.15
C THR A 32 -5.99 -14.04 -10.10
N VAL A 33 -6.38 -14.81 -9.08
CA VAL A 33 -5.42 -15.28 -8.08
C VAL A 33 -4.32 -16.09 -8.76
N SER A 34 -4.69 -16.90 -9.76
CA SER A 34 -3.70 -17.66 -10.51
C SER A 34 -2.68 -16.76 -11.19
N ASP A 35 -3.14 -15.67 -11.79
CA ASP A 35 -2.22 -14.71 -12.40
C ASP A 35 -1.22 -14.17 -11.38
N ILE A 36 -1.72 -13.83 -10.20
CA ILE A 36 -0.87 -13.23 -9.17
C ILE A 36 0.19 -14.22 -8.70
N VAL A 37 -0.23 -15.44 -8.33
CA VAL A 37 0.73 -16.40 -7.81
C VAL A 37 1.70 -16.87 -8.87
N ASN A 38 1.25 -17.03 -10.12
CA ASN A 38 2.15 -17.42 -11.19
C ASN A 38 3.23 -16.39 -11.43
N GLN A 39 2.84 -15.12 -11.45
CA GLN A 39 3.83 -14.06 -11.66
C GLN A 39 4.73 -13.89 -10.44
N ALA A 40 4.20 -14.09 -9.24
CA ALA A 40 4.98 -13.99 -8.02
C ALA A 40 5.90 -15.19 -7.79
N GLY A 41 5.68 -16.28 -8.54
CA GLY A 41 6.47 -17.49 -8.36
C GLY A 41 6.10 -18.22 -7.09
N LEU A 42 4.84 -18.15 -6.69
CA LEU A 42 4.38 -18.78 -5.45
C LEU A 42 3.22 -19.73 -5.75
N ALA A 43 2.91 -20.58 -4.78
CA ALA A 43 1.80 -21.51 -4.90
C ALA A 43 0.49 -20.82 -4.50
N LYS A 44 -0.61 -21.31 -5.09
CA LYS A 44 -1.92 -20.78 -4.77
C LYS A 44 -2.25 -20.93 -3.30
N GLY A 45 -1.82 -22.03 -2.69
CA GLY A 45 -2.02 -22.23 -1.27
C GLY A 45 -1.35 -21.17 -0.42
N THR A 46 -0.20 -20.67 -0.88
CA THR A 46 0.49 -19.61 -0.17
C THR A 46 -0.35 -18.32 -0.17
N PHE A 47 -0.99 -18.03 -1.31
CA PHE A 47 -1.88 -16.88 -1.38
C PHE A 47 -2.97 -16.97 -0.30
N TYR A 48 -3.59 -18.13 -0.18
CA TYR A 48 -4.71 -18.29 0.74
C TYR A 48 -4.31 -18.36 2.20
N LEU A 49 -3.02 -18.44 2.49
CA LEU A 49 -2.54 -18.26 3.85
C LEU A 49 -2.67 -16.81 4.31
N TYR A 50 -2.62 -15.87 3.38
CA TYR A 50 -2.59 -14.45 3.73
C TYR A 50 -3.85 -13.70 3.35
N PHE A 51 -4.54 -14.13 2.31
CA PHE A 51 -5.69 -13.41 1.78
C PHE A 51 -6.83 -14.37 1.49
N LYS A 52 -8.03 -13.89 1.75
CA LYS A 52 -9.23 -14.67 1.52
C LYS A 52 -9.51 -14.83 0.02
N ASP A 53 -9.36 -13.73 -0.71
CA ASP A 53 -9.56 -13.68 -2.15
C ASP A 53 -8.89 -12.43 -2.67
N LYS A 54 -9.07 -12.13 -3.96
CA LYS A 54 -8.40 -10.97 -4.52
C LYS A 54 -8.99 -9.65 -4.03
N TYR A 55 -10.22 -9.64 -3.57
CA TYR A 55 -10.84 -8.45 -2.99
C TYR A 55 -10.20 -8.13 -1.64
N ASP A 56 -9.99 -9.16 -0.85
CA ASP A 56 -9.30 -9.02 0.44
C ASP A 56 -7.87 -8.51 0.20
N LEU A 57 -7.19 -9.08 -0.79
CA LEU A 57 -5.84 -8.62 -1.12
C LEU A 57 -5.87 -7.16 -1.56
N ARG A 58 -6.84 -6.76 -2.40
CA ARG A 58 -6.94 -5.38 -2.86
C ARG A 58 -7.10 -4.41 -1.69
N ASP A 59 -7.96 -4.75 -0.75
CA ASP A 59 -8.19 -3.88 0.39
C ASP A 59 -6.92 -3.71 1.22
N LYS A 60 -6.22 -4.81 1.46
CA LYS A 60 -4.96 -4.75 2.19
C LYS A 60 -3.88 -4.03 1.40
N LEU A 61 -3.91 -4.16 0.09
CA LEU A 61 -2.96 -3.48 -0.78
C LEU A 61 -3.16 -1.97 -0.74
N ILE A 62 -4.42 -1.52 -0.73
CA ILE A 62 -4.70 -0.09 -0.63
C ILE A 62 -4.14 0.46 0.67
N ALA A 63 -4.41 -0.23 1.78
CA ALA A 63 -3.88 0.18 3.08
C ALA A 63 -2.36 0.17 3.09
N PHE A 64 -1.77 -0.87 2.50
CA PHE A 64 -0.32 -1.00 2.45
C PHE A 64 0.32 0.15 1.67
N LYS A 65 -0.23 0.47 0.50
CA LYS A 65 0.32 1.54 -0.32
C LYS A 65 0.13 2.91 0.32
N ALA A 66 -1.03 3.13 0.93
CA ALA A 66 -1.27 4.40 1.62
C ALA A 66 -0.33 4.57 2.81
N SER A 67 -0.16 3.52 3.60
CA SER A 67 0.78 3.57 4.74
C SER A 67 2.20 3.82 4.28
N GLN A 68 2.59 3.18 3.19
CA GLN A 68 3.93 3.35 2.64
C GLN A 68 4.17 4.80 2.24
N LEU A 69 3.18 5.40 1.59
CA LEU A 69 3.27 6.78 1.16
C LEU A 69 3.43 7.72 2.36
N PHE A 70 2.61 7.54 3.39
CA PHE A 70 2.69 8.39 4.57
C PHE A 70 3.99 8.16 5.34
N ASP A 71 4.45 6.92 5.43
CA ASP A 71 5.72 6.61 6.06
C ASP A 71 6.87 7.32 5.35
N ASP A 72 6.88 7.24 4.03
CA ASP A 72 7.94 7.86 3.25
C ASP A 72 7.91 9.38 3.41
N ALA A 73 6.72 9.97 3.42
CA ALA A 73 6.58 11.40 3.62
C ALA A 73 7.07 11.81 5.00
N HIS A 74 6.76 11.00 6.01
CA HIS A 74 7.19 11.28 7.38
C HIS A 74 8.70 11.21 7.51
N LYS A 75 9.31 10.22 6.91
CA LYS A 75 10.77 10.10 6.93
C LYS A 75 11.44 11.27 6.24
N ALA A 76 10.88 11.69 5.11
CA ALA A 76 11.41 12.84 4.39
C ALA A 76 11.29 14.12 5.22
N LEU A 77 10.17 14.26 5.93
CA LEU A 77 9.95 15.42 6.79
C LEU A 77 10.97 15.45 7.91
N ASP A 78 11.21 14.30 8.56
CA ASP A 78 12.18 14.23 9.65
C ASP A 78 13.58 14.60 9.18
N ALA A 79 13.94 14.14 7.98
CA ALA A 79 15.27 14.44 7.44
C ALA A 79 15.43 15.90 7.06
N ALA A 80 14.35 16.57 6.73
CA ALA A 80 14.39 17.95 6.26
C ALA A 80 14.51 18.97 7.41
N VAL A 81 14.17 18.56 8.61
CA VAL A 81 14.24 19.42 9.80
C VAL A 81 13.48 20.73 9.57
N ILE A 82 12.19 20.63 9.43
CA ILE A 82 11.32 21.79 9.20
C ILE A 82 10.90 22.35 10.55
N PRO A 83 11.14 23.64 10.81
CA PRO A 83 10.91 24.20 12.16
C PRO A 83 9.48 24.58 12.48
N ASP A 84 8.64 24.74 11.46
CA ASP A 84 7.35 25.38 11.61
C ASP A 84 6.26 24.41 11.16
N PHE A 85 5.18 24.32 11.95
CA PHE A 85 4.08 23.39 11.64
C PHE A 85 3.45 23.67 10.29
N GLU A 86 3.24 24.94 9.96
CA GLU A 86 2.67 25.28 8.67
C GLU A 86 3.56 24.83 7.53
N GLU A 87 4.86 25.01 7.69
CA GLU A 87 5.82 24.57 6.69
C GLU A 87 5.87 23.05 6.60
N GLU A 88 5.67 22.38 7.75
CA GLU A 88 5.59 20.91 7.72
C GLU A 88 4.42 20.42 6.87
N ILE A 89 3.27 21.06 7.02
CA ILE A 89 2.10 20.70 6.23
C ILE A 89 2.37 20.91 4.76
N LEU A 90 2.97 22.04 4.40
CA LEU A 90 3.30 22.32 3.01
C LEU A 90 4.30 21.31 2.46
N PHE A 91 5.30 20.96 3.27
CA PHE A 91 6.30 19.99 2.86
C PHE A 91 5.66 18.63 2.55
N VAL A 92 4.81 18.15 3.46
CA VAL A 92 4.17 16.85 3.28
C VAL A 92 3.23 16.88 2.09
N THR A 93 2.48 17.96 1.92
CA THR A 93 1.58 18.11 0.79
C THR A 93 2.34 18.08 -0.52
N ASP A 94 3.43 18.84 -0.61
CA ASP A 94 4.26 18.86 -1.82
C ASP A 94 4.88 17.49 -2.09
N TYR A 95 5.31 16.81 -1.03
CA TYR A 95 5.89 15.48 -1.17
C TYR A 95 4.89 14.51 -1.79
N ILE A 96 3.66 14.51 -1.29
CA ILE A 96 2.63 13.61 -1.78
C ILE A 96 2.26 13.94 -3.23
N ILE A 97 2.12 15.23 -3.53
CA ILE A 97 1.81 15.65 -4.89
C ILE A 97 2.90 15.21 -5.86
N GLU A 98 4.14 15.42 -5.47
CA GLU A 98 5.27 15.03 -6.32
C GLU A 98 5.31 13.53 -6.52
N ARG A 99 5.05 12.76 -5.46
CA ARG A 99 5.01 11.30 -5.57
C ARG A 99 3.94 10.88 -6.56
N PHE A 100 2.76 11.49 -6.50
CA PHE A 100 1.69 11.15 -7.43
C PHE A 100 2.01 11.55 -8.85
N GLN A 101 2.69 12.67 -9.04
CA GLN A 101 3.11 13.08 -10.38
C GLN A 101 4.10 12.10 -10.98
N ASN A 102 4.98 11.58 -10.15
CA ASN A 102 6.01 10.64 -10.62
C ASN A 102 5.50 9.20 -10.69
N GLN A 103 4.43 8.88 -9.97
CA GLN A 103 3.86 7.53 -9.94
C GLN A 103 2.38 7.62 -10.20
N GLN A 104 2.01 7.86 -11.44
CA GLN A 104 0.62 8.05 -11.80
C GLN A 104 -0.21 6.78 -11.59
N GLY A 105 0.41 5.61 -11.74
CA GLY A 105 -0.27 4.36 -11.46
C GLY A 105 -0.70 4.27 -10.02
N LEU A 106 0.15 4.71 -9.11
CA LEU A 106 -0.18 4.74 -7.68
C LEU A 106 -1.35 5.69 -7.42
N MET A 107 -1.30 6.88 -7.99
CA MET A 107 -2.37 7.85 -7.80
C MET A 107 -3.70 7.31 -8.31
N LYS A 108 -3.70 6.74 -9.51
CA LYS A 108 -4.92 6.20 -10.09
C LYS A 108 -5.46 5.05 -9.26
N PHE A 109 -4.57 4.16 -8.80
CA PHE A 109 -4.99 3.03 -8.00
C PHE A 109 -5.64 3.49 -6.70
N LEU A 110 -4.99 4.41 -5.99
CA LEU A 110 -5.52 4.88 -4.73
C LEU A 110 -6.83 5.65 -4.90
N SER A 111 -6.89 6.55 -5.87
CA SER A 111 -8.09 7.36 -6.06
C SER A 111 -9.27 6.53 -6.54
N LYS A 112 -9.01 5.53 -7.38
CA LYS A 112 -10.08 4.71 -7.94
C LYS A 112 -10.66 3.75 -6.91
N ASN A 113 -9.82 3.26 -6.00
CA ASN A 113 -10.22 2.23 -5.06
C ASN A 113 -10.41 2.74 -3.65
N LEU A 114 -10.25 4.03 -3.44
CA LEU A 114 -10.33 4.60 -2.11
C LEU A 114 -11.78 4.74 -1.71
N SER A 115 -12.19 4.00 -0.69
CA SER A 115 -13.49 4.17 -0.07
C SER A 115 -13.27 4.62 1.36
N TRP A 116 -14.32 5.15 1.97
CA TRP A 116 -14.17 5.63 3.33
C TRP A 116 -13.75 4.52 4.28
N GLY A 117 -14.34 3.32 4.11
CA GLY A 117 -13.99 2.20 4.97
C GLY A 117 -12.54 1.79 4.87
N VAL A 118 -12.05 1.68 3.63
CA VAL A 118 -10.65 1.31 3.41
C VAL A 118 -9.72 2.40 3.92
N PHE A 119 -10.09 3.66 3.66
CA PHE A 119 -9.30 4.78 4.14
C PHE A 119 -9.21 4.77 5.67
N GLN A 120 -10.33 4.52 6.35
CA GLN A 120 -10.33 4.42 7.80
C GLN A 120 -9.41 3.31 8.29
N ASP A 121 -9.42 2.17 7.62
CA ASP A 121 -8.55 1.07 8.00
C ASP A 121 -7.08 1.47 7.89
N ALA A 122 -6.73 2.15 6.80
CA ALA A 122 -5.35 2.54 6.57
C ALA A 122 -4.86 3.59 7.58
N VAL A 123 -5.73 4.54 7.92
CA VAL A 123 -5.36 5.65 8.79
C VAL A 123 -5.66 5.33 10.24
N GLY A 124 -6.77 4.65 10.49
CA GLY A 124 -7.20 4.35 11.84
C GLY A 124 -6.25 3.44 12.58
N THR A 125 -5.71 2.44 11.90
CA THR A 125 -4.75 1.55 12.52
C THR A 125 -3.46 2.28 12.83
N GLY A 126 -3.24 3.40 12.16
CA GLY A 126 -2.08 4.22 12.43
C GLY A 126 -2.26 5.20 13.55
N SER A 127 -3.43 5.18 14.17
CA SER A 127 -3.70 5.97 15.36
C SER A 127 -4.13 7.41 15.11
N LEU A 128 -4.21 7.86 13.91
CA LEU A 128 -4.68 9.22 13.68
C LEU A 128 -6.13 9.39 14.11
N VAL A 129 -6.95 8.39 13.83
CA VAL A 129 -8.36 8.44 14.15
C VAL A 129 -8.62 7.86 15.53
N SER A 130 -7.79 6.95 15.97
CA SER A 130 -7.99 6.26 17.23
C SER A 130 -7.85 7.16 18.43
N GLN A 131 -7.40 8.38 18.23
CA GLN A 131 -7.30 9.33 19.31
C GLN A 131 -8.64 9.76 19.85
N LYS A 132 -9.67 9.51 19.11
CA LYS A 132 -11.01 9.84 19.58
C LYS A 132 -11.46 8.88 20.63
#